data_8fb8e2b652a69a1f2b4b23a62217068e
#
_entry.id   8fb8e2b652a69a1f2b4b23a62217068e
#
_cell.length_a   1.000
_cell.length_b   1.000
_cell.length_c   1.000
_cell.angle_alpha   90.00
_cell.angle_beta   90.00
_cell.angle_gamma   90.00
#
_symmetry.space_group_name_H-M   'P 1'
#
loop_
_entity.id
_entity.type
_entity.pdbx_description
1 polymer ?
#
loop_
_entity_poly.entity_id
_entity_poly.type
_entity_poly.pdbx_seq_one_letter_code
_entity_poly.pdbx_strand_id
1 'polypeptide(L)'
;MKNEEKHIISAIAQRDYEMKLLWEIECEIRSIDQFLSAFSPELLTQIYDDQPVDRKNLICPVIEPIEEYVKKWQNTRYTGLDFSQGQQDIFTERGERVRSKSEKIIADSLYRHGIPYHYEYPVYLRGMGTVYPDFICLHVRKRKEILWEHMGLMADPAYCKKALKKEEMYIKNGYRTGIDIIYTRESTDYTISTKVIDRIIKDTF
;
A
#
# COMPACT_ATOMS: atom_id res chain seq x y z
N MET A 1 -54.80 16.07 -12.26
CA MET A 1 -54.14 17.12 -13.06
C MET A 1 -53.11 17.87 -12.26
N LYS A 2 -53.40 18.62 -11.24
CA LYS A 2 -52.39 19.47 -10.52
C LYS A 2 -51.20 18.71 -9.92
N ASN A 3 -51.31 17.41 -9.54
CA ASN A 3 -50.21 16.64 -8.96
C ASN A 3 -49.26 16.05 -10.03
N GLU A 4 -49.77 15.61 -11.16
CA GLU A 4 -48.99 15.10 -12.27
C GLU A 4 -48.16 16.21 -12.95
N GLU A 5 -48.75 17.39 -13.16
CA GLU A 5 -48.03 18.56 -13.69
C GLU A 5 -46.88 18.99 -12.77
N LYS A 6 -47.11 18.99 -11.46
CA LYS A 6 -46.06 19.31 -10.49
C LYS A 6 -44.91 18.30 -10.49
N HIS A 7 -45.21 17.02 -10.68
CA HIS A 7 -44.23 15.96 -10.78
C HIS A 7 -43.35 16.11 -12.05
N ILE A 8 -43.98 16.43 -13.18
CA ILE A 8 -43.30 16.67 -14.46
C ILE A 8 -42.36 17.90 -14.36
N ILE A 9 -42.85 19.01 -13.80
CA ILE A 9 -42.07 20.23 -13.63
C ILE A 9 -40.87 19.96 -12.69
N SER A 10 -41.09 19.23 -11.60
CA SER A 10 -39.99 18.83 -10.69
C SER A 10 -38.95 17.95 -11.39
N ALA A 11 -39.38 16.98 -12.21
CA ALA A 11 -38.47 16.12 -12.96
C ALA A 11 -37.62 16.91 -14.00
N ILE A 12 -38.24 17.86 -14.68
CA ILE A 12 -37.52 18.75 -15.63
C ILE A 12 -36.50 19.63 -14.88
N ALA A 13 -36.92 20.27 -13.79
CA ALA A 13 -36.01 21.09 -12.99
C ALA A 13 -34.84 20.28 -12.42
N GLN A 14 -35.09 19.07 -11.96
CA GLN A 14 -34.06 18.16 -11.45
C GLN A 14 -33.08 17.79 -12.58
N ARG A 15 -33.57 17.39 -13.74
CA ARG A 15 -32.75 17.08 -14.92
C ARG A 15 -31.86 18.27 -15.30
N ASP A 16 -32.44 19.47 -15.38
CA ASP A 16 -31.69 20.66 -15.78
C ASP A 16 -30.62 21.04 -14.75
N TYR A 17 -30.86 20.81 -13.46
CA TYR A 17 -29.88 20.93 -12.40
C TYR A 17 -28.75 19.90 -12.55
N GLU A 18 -29.11 18.62 -12.74
CA GLU A 18 -28.14 17.53 -12.91
C GLU A 18 -27.26 17.74 -14.13
N MET A 19 -27.81 18.20 -15.24
CA MET A 19 -27.05 18.52 -16.45
C MET A 19 -26.02 19.65 -16.22
N LYS A 20 -26.39 20.70 -15.49
CA LYS A 20 -25.48 21.78 -15.14
C LYS A 20 -24.40 21.30 -14.19
N LEU A 21 -24.76 20.52 -13.18
CA LEU A 21 -23.82 19.93 -12.23
C LEU A 21 -22.80 19.02 -12.95
N LEU A 22 -23.30 18.17 -13.83
CA LEU A 22 -22.45 17.27 -14.62
C LEU A 22 -21.45 18.06 -15.47
N TRP A 23 -21.91 19.12 -16.13
CA TRP A 23 -21.04 19.98 -16.94
C TRP A 23 -19.92 20.64 -16.11
N GLU A 24 -20.22 21.15 -14.92
CA GLU A 24 -19.23 21.74 -14.02
C GLU A 24 -18.20 20.68 -13.55
N ILE A 25 -18.69 19.50 -13.14
CA ILE A 25 -17.81 18.38 -12.74
C ILE A 25 -16.87 18.00 -13.89
N GLU A 26 -17.37 17.89 -15.12
CA GLU A 26 -16.55 17.59 -16.29
C GLU A 26 -15.51 18.69 -16.59
N CYS A 27 -15.84 19.96 -16.32
CA CYS A 27 -14.88 21.07 -16.46
C CYS A 27 -13.77 20.98 -15.40
N GLU A 28 -14.13 20.67 -14.16
CA GLU A 28 -13.15 20.45 -13.08
C GLU A 28 -12.24 19.27 -13.36
N ILE A 29 -12.79 18.14 -13.82
CA ILE A 29 -12.00 16.96 -14.20
C ILE A 29 -11.00 17.33 -15.29
N ARG A 30 -11.43 18.02 -16.36
CA ARG A 30 -10.53 18.46 -17.44
C ARG A 30 -9.40 19.35 -16.92
N SER A 31 -9.70 20.25 -15.98
CA SER A 31 -8.70 21.14 -15.40
C SER A 31 -7.67 20.39 -14.57
N ILE A 32 -8.12 19.38 -13.80
CA ILE A 32 -7.25 18.49 -13.03
C ILE A 32 -6.38 17.64 -13.96
N ASP A 33 -6.97 17.05 -15.01
CA ASP A 33 -6.26 16.24 -16.00
C ASP A 33 -5.17 17.08 -16.72
N GLN A 34 -5.49 18.33 -17.08
CA GLN A 34 -4.52 19.24 -17.67
C GLN A 34 -3.37 19.57 -16.70
N PHE A 35 -3.67 19.82 -15.43
CA PHE A 35 -2.66 20.03 -14.40
C PHE A 35 -1.79 18.77 -14.24
N LEU A 36 -2.40 17.60 -14.10
CA LEU A 36 -1.68 16.33 -13.92
C LEU A 36 -0.81 15.98 -15.15
N SER A 37 -1.26 16.29 -16.35
CA SER A 37 -0.48 16.08 -17.58
C SER A 37 0.76 16.98 -17.69
N ALA A 38 0.69 18.18 -17.11
CA ALA A 38 1.81 19.12 -17.05
C ALA A 38 2.71 18.91 -15.84
N PHE A 39 2.20 18.25 -14.78
CA PHE A 39 2.91 18.01 -13.53
C PHE A 39 3.58 16.63 -13.57
N SER A 40 4.91 16.62 -13.66
CA SER A 40 5.71 15.41 -13.50
C SER A 40 6.67 15.58 -12.31
N PRO A 41 6.39 14.92 -11.17
CA PRO A 41 7.32 14.90 -10.04
C PRO A 41 8.70 14.37 -10.43
N GLU A 42 8.74 13.50 -11.45
CA GLU A 42 9.96 12.91 -12.01
C GLU A 42 10.89 13.97 -12.61
N LEU A 43 10.35 15.06 -13.17
CA LEU A 43 11.17 16.15 -13.71
C LEU A 43 12.07 16.79 -12.64
N LEU A 44 11.60 16.85 -11.40
CA LEU A 44 12.40 17.42 -10.30
C LEU A 44 13.61 16.54 -9.93
N THR A 45 13.46 15.22 -10.05
CA THR A 45 14.57 14.29 -9.85
C THR A 45 15.47 14.18 -11.07
N GLN A 46 14.91 14.27 -12.28
CA GLN A 46 15.68 14.29 -13.54
C GLN A 46 16.70 15.43 -13.60
N ILE A 47 16.41 16.59 -13.00
CA ILE A 47 17.36 17.70 -12.96
C ILE A 47 18.72 17.26 -12.37
N TYR A 48 18.70 16.39 -11.38
CA TYR A 48 19.92 15.81 -10.81
C TYR A 48 20.44 14.67 -11.69
N ASP A 49 19.56 13.81 -12.19
CA ASP A 49 19.93 12.62 -12.97
C ASP A 49 20.57 12.99 -14.32
N ASP A 50 20.20 14.12 -14.88
CA ASP A 50 20.78 14.66 -16.14
C ASP A 50 22.16 15.33 -15.95
N GLN A 51 22.61 15.50 -14.70
CA GLN A 51 23.94 16.07 -14.47
C GLN A 51 25.06 15.08 -14.85
N PRO A 52 26.18 15.55 -15.44
CA PRO A 52 27.37 14.74 -15.64
C PRO A 52 27.86 14.12 -14.33
N VAL A 53 28.44 12.91 -14.40
CA VAL A 53 28.90 12.15 -13.22
C VAL A 53 29.82 12.97 -12.33
N ASP A 54 30.75 13.72 -12.93
CA ASP A 54 31.70 14.58 -12.19
C ASP A 54 30.99 15.69 -11.39
N ARG A 55 29.87 16.21 -11.92
CA ARG A 55 29.06 17.21 -11.23
C ARG A 55 28.19 16.60 -10.14
N LYS A 56 27.62 15.40 -10.36
CA LYS A 56 26.81 14.70 -9.35
C LYS A 56 27.54 14.54 -8.04
N ASN A 57 28.86 14.28 -8.10
CA ASN A 57 29.71 14.13 -6.92
C ASN A 57 29.89 15.42 -6.10
N LEU A 58 29.59 16.58 -6.69
CA LEU A 58 29.70 17.90 -6.08
C LEU A 58 28.35 18.48 -5.63
N ILE A 59 27.25 17.84 -6.01
CA ILE A 59 25.89 18.32 -5.74
C ILE A 59 25.32 17.54 -4.55
N CYS A 60 24.77 18.25 -3.58
CA CYS A 60 23.88 17.67 -2.58
C CYS A 60 22.44 17.89 -3.07
N PRO A 61 21.76 16.86 -3.64
CA PRO A 61 20.45 17.05 -4.20
C PRO A 61 19.44 17.41 -3.11
N VAL A 62 18.62 18.44 -3.34
CA VAL A 62 17.52 18.84 -2.43
C VAL A 62 16.46 17.76 -2.34
N ILE A 63 16.22 17.09 -3.47
CA ILE A 63 15.34 15.91 -3.54
C ILE A 63 16.24 14.70 -3.75
N GLU A 64 16.29 13.82 -2.77
CA GLU A 64 17.09 12.60 -2.86
C GLU A 64 16.64 11.76 -4.07
N PRO A 65 17.55 11.28 -4.94
CA PRO A 65 17.22 10.40 -6.04
C PRO A 65 16.47 9.14 -5.56
N ILE A 66 15.49 8.70 -6.33
CA ILE A 66 14.63 7.57 -5.95
C ILE A 66 15.44 6.31 -5.69
N GLU A 67 16.43 6.03 -6.54
CA GLU A 67 17.29 4.85 -6.40
C GLU A 67 18.10 4.85 -5.10
N GLU A 68 18.65 6.01 -4.73
CA GLU A 68 19.40 6.15 -3.47
C GLU A 68 18.48 5.99 -2.26
N TYR A 69 17.28 6.60 -2.32
CA TYR A 69 16.27 6.47 -1.28
C TYR A 69 15.86 5.00 -1.08
N VAL A 70 15.52 4.29 -2.16
CA VAL A 70 15.17 2.87 -2.13
C VAL A 70 16.31 2.04 -1.58
N LYS A 71 17.53 2.28 -2.05
CA LYS A 71 18.73 1.56 -1.58
C LYS A 71 19.00 1.78 -0.09
N LYS A 72 18.88 3.01 0.40
CA LYS A 72 19.02 3.31 1.82
C LYS A 72 17.95 2.61 2.63
N TRP A 73 16.70 2.70 2.18
CA TRP A 73 15.56 2.06 2.83
C TRP A 73 15.76 0.54 2.90
N GLN A 74 16.09 -0.12 1.80
CA GLN A 74 16.33 -1.57 1.75
C GLN A 74 17.52 -2.04 2.60
N ASN A 75 18.55 -1.19 2.76
CA ASN A 75 19.72 -1.51 3.56
C ASN A 75 19.55 -1.20 5.06
N THR A 76 18.38 -0.75 5.49
CA THR A 76 18.08 -0.52 6.90
C THR A 76 18.21 -1.82 7.68
N ARG A 77 19.13 -1.83 8.67
CA ARG A 77 19.33 -3.00 9.54
C ARG A 77 18.29 -3.00 10.66
N TYR A 78 17.71 -4.13 10.90
CA TYR A 78 16.76 -4.35 11.99
C TYR A 78 16.88 -5.78 12.50
N THR A 79 16.29 -6.05 13.66
CA THR A 79 16.17 -7.40 14.23
C THR A 79 14.69 -7.78 14.16
N GLY A 80 14.39 -8.79 13.35
CA GLY A 80 13.06 -9.42 13.30
C GLY A 80 12.82 -10.36 14.46
N LEU A 81 11.75 -11.13 14.41
CA LEU A 81 11.45 -12.14 15.41
C LEU A 81 12.29 -13.41 15.21
N ASP A 82 12.76 -14.00 16.32
CA ASP A 82 13.46 -15.28 16.27
C ASP A 82 12.55 -16.42 15.82
N PHE A 83 13.11 -17.35 15.05
CA PHE A 83 12.39 -18.57 14.65
C PHE A 83 12.44 -19.62 15.77
N SER A 84 11.29 -20.20 16.11
CA SER A 84 11.21 -21.26 17.09
C SER A 84 11.89 -22.54 16.61
N GLN A 85 12.46 -23.32 17.54
CA GLN A 85 13.01 -24.65 17.22
C GLN A 85 11.90 -25.56 16.66
N GLY A 86 12.21 -26.28 15.56
CA GLY A 86 11.26 -27.21 14.92
C GLY A 86 10.28 -26.54 13.93
N GLN A 87 10.35 -25.25 13.75
CA GLN A 87 9.56 -24.56 12.73
C GLN A 87 10.10 -24.93 11.33
N GLN A 88 9.17 -25.22 10.39
CA GLN A 88 9.52 -25.61 9.03
C GLN A 88 10.36 -24.53 8.34
N ASP A 89 11.39 -24.93 7.60
CA ASP A 89 12.20 -24.03 6.80
C ASP A 89 11.50 -23.73 5.47
N ILE A 90 10.98 -22.53 5.35
CA ILE A 90 10.33 -22.02 4.14
C ILE A 90 11.13 -20.82 3.66
N PHE A 91 11.66 -20.89 2.43
CA PHE A 91 12.46 -19.83 1.84
C PHE A 91 11.76 -19.17 0.66
N THR A 92 11.85 -17.85 0.58
CA THR A 92 11.39 -17.04 -0.55
C THR A 92 12.35 -17.14 -1.74
N GLU A 93 11.96 -16.60 -2.91
CA GLU A 93 12.85 -16.48 -4.08
C GLU A 93 14.09 -15.62 -3.79
N ARG A 94 14.01 -14.68 -2.83
CA ARG A 94 15.16 -13.90 -2.33
C ARG A 94 16.08 -14.67 -1.36
N GLY A 95 15.73 -15.90 -0.99
CA GLY A 95 16.45 -16.69 0.01
C GLY A 95 16.13 -16.26 1.46
N GLU A 96 15.11 -15.46 1.72
CA GLU A 96 14.67 -15.04 3.04
C GLU A 96 13.77 -16.12 3.68
N ARG A 97 14.02 -16.45 4.94
CA ARG A 97 13.20 -17.42 5.66
C ARG A 97 11.91 -16.75 6.16
N VAL A 98 10.78 -17.41 5.95
CA VAL A 98 9.44 -16.95 6.38
C VAL A 98 8.71 -18.03 7.17
N ARG A 99 7.63 -17.68 7.87
CA ARG A 99 6.95 -18.61 8.80
C ARG A 99 5.88 -19.45 8.13
N SER A 100 5.32 -19.02 7.00
CA SER A 100 4.24 -19.72 6.33
C SER A 100 4.39 -19.73 4.80
N LYS A 101 3.67 -20.67 4.17
CA LYS A 101 3.60 -20.74 2.70
C LYS A 101 2.92 -19.52 2.11
N SER A 102 1.95 -18.95 2.81
CA SER A 102 1.21 -17.75 2.37
C SER A 102 2.10 -16.52 2.41
N GLU A 103 2.93 -16.36 3.45
CA GLU A 103 3.95 -15.31 3.49
C GLU A 103 4.98 -15.47 2.36
N LYS A 104 5.40 -16.71 2.04
CA LYS A 104 6.25 -16.96 0.87
C LYS A 104 5.59 -16.48 -0.42
N ILE A 105 4.30 -16.79 -0.64
CA ILE A 105 3.58 -16.36 -1.85
C ILE A 105 3.54 -14.83 -1.94
N ILE A 106 3.28 -14.15 -0.82
CA ILE A 106 3.25 -12.68 -0.76
C ILE A 106 4.65 -12.10 -1.06
N ALA A 107 5.68 -12.60 -0.37
CA ALA A 107 7.07 -12.17 -0.55
C ALA A 107 7.56 -12.35 -1.99
N ASP A 108 7.33 -13.53 -2.57
CA ASP A 108 7.71 -13.85 -3.94
C ASP A 108 6.97 -12.98 -4.96
N SER A 109 5.68 -12.66 -4.72
CA SER A 109 4.91 -11.75 -5.56
C SER A 109 5.43 -10.32 -5.45
N LEU A 110 5.70 -9.81 -4.24
CA LEU A 110 6.32 -8.49 -4.03
C LEU A 110 7.66 -8.39 -4.76
N TYR A 111 8.50 -9.42 -4.64
CA TYR A 111 9.80 -9.47 -5.31
C TYR A 111 9.67 -9.44 -6.84
N ARG A 112 8.79 -10.27 -7.42
CA ARG A 112 8.55 -10.31 -8.88
C ARG A 112 7.99 -9.01 -9.44
N HIS A 113 7.21 -8.27 -8.65
CA HIS A 113 6.70 -6.95 -9.02
C HIS A 113 7.67 -5.80 -8.73
N GLY A 114 8.87 -6.10 -8.20
CA GLY A 114 9.89 -5.10 -7.89
C GLY A 114 9.51 -4.17 -6.73
N ILE A 115 8.59 -4.60 -5.86
CA ILE A 115 8.18 -3.83 -4.68
C ILE A 115 9.20 -4.06 -3.56
N PRO A 116 9.91 -3.01 -3.11
CA PRO A 116 10.81 -3.14 -1.97
C PRO A 116 10.03 -3.45 -0.70
N TYR A 117 10.49 -4.44 0.07
CA TYR A 117 9.87 -4.80 1.34
C TYR A 117 10.87 -5.25 2.38
N HIS A 118 10.47 -5.15 3.64
CA HIS A 118 11.09 -5.79 4.80
C HIS A 118 10.11 -6.79 5.41
N TYR A 119 10.60 -7.96 5.78
CA TYR A 119 9.86 -9.00 6.46
C TYR A 119 10.02 -8.85 7.98
N GLU A 120 8.90 -8.85 8.74
CA GLU A 120 8.88 -8.71 10.21
C GLU A 120 9.71 -7.52 10.73
N TYR A 121 9.59 -6.37 10.08
CA TYR A 121 10.25 -5.14 10.56
C TYR A 121 9.53 -4.59 11.80
N PRO A 122 10.25 -4.23 12.89
CA PRO A 122 9.63 -3.74 14.12
C PRO A 122 8.94 -2.39 13.93
N VAL A 123 7.68 -2.31 14.34
CA VAL A 123 6.86 -1.08 14.36
C VAL A 123 6.39 -0.83 15.77
N TYR A 124 6.54 0.39 16.27
CA TYR A 124 6.05 0.76 17.59
C TYR A 124 4.62 1.30 17.52
N LEU A 125 3.71 0.67 18.26
CA LEU A 125 2.33 1.13 18.43
C LEU A 125 2.11 1.64 19.86
N ARG A 126 1.60 2.87 20.00
CA ARG A 126 1.25 3.41 21.31
C ARG A 126 0.17 2.55 21.96
N GLY A 127 0.41 2.11 23.18
CA GLY A 127 -0.50 1.25 23.94
C GLY A 127 -0.38 -0.24 23.69
N MET A 128 0.50 -0.67 22.76
CA MET A 128 0.78 -2.08 22.49
C MET A 128 2.28 -2.42 22.53
N GLY A 129 3.15 -1.41 22.34
CA GLY A 129 4.59 -1.61 22.22
C GLY A 129 5.02 -1.98 20.82
N THR A 130 6.16 -2.68 20.71
CA THR A 130 6.69 -3.11 19.41
C THR A 130 5.88 -4.29 18.87
N VAL A 131 5.41 -4.14 17.64
CA VAL A 131 4.75 -5.18 16.86
C VAL A 131 5.55 -5.45 15.58
N TYR A 132 5.33 -6.61 15.01
CA TYR A 132 6.00 -7.04 13.79
C TYR A 132 4.90 -7.36 12.77
N PRO A 133 4.61 -6.45 11.83
CA PRO A 133 3.79 -6.77 10.68
C PRO A 133 4.51 -7.79 9.79
N ASP A 134 3.78 -8.62 9.07
CA ASP A 134 4.42 -9.62 8.20
C ASP A 134 5.32 -8.94 7.17
N PHE A 135 4.86 -7.82 6.57
CA PHE A 135 5.70 -7.02 5.68
C PHE A 135 5.47 -5.53 5.89
N ILE A 136 6.55 -4.76 5.69
CA ILE A 136 6.50 -3.33 5.38
C ILE A 136 6.94 -3.18 3.94
N CYS A 137 6.07 -2.64 3.09
CA CYS A 137 6.31 -2.45 1.67
C CYS A 137 6.50 -0.97 1.35
N LEU A 138 7.44 -0.65 0.48
CA LEU A 138 7.68 0.73 0.07
C LEU A 138 6.92 1.05 -1.23
N HIS A 139 5.96 1.97 -1.15
CA HIS A 139 5.43 2.61 -2.35
C HIS A 139 6.44 3.66 -2.84
N VAL A 140 7.29 3.26 -3.77
CA VAL A 140 8.47 4.03 -4.21
C VAL A 140 8.12 5.45 -4.66
N ARG A 141 7.12 5.60 -5.55
CA ARG A 141 6.71 6.91 -6.08
C ARG A 141 6.22 7.87 -5.01
N LYS A 142 5.48 7.37 -4.02
CA LYS A 142 4.93 8.18 -2.92
C LYS A 142 5.89 8.30 -1.74
N ARG A 143 7.02 7.60 -1.76
CA ARG A 143 7.97 7.45 -0.63
C ARG A 143 7.25 7.13 0.68
N LYS A 144 6.30 6.20 0.58
CA LYS A 144 5.40 5.85 1.66
C LYS A 144 5.51 4.37 1.99
N GLU A 145 5.61 4.08 3.29
CA GLU A 145 5.52 2.72 3.79
C GLU A 145 4.07 2.29 3.91
N ILE A 146 3.79 1.07 3.48
CA ILE A 146 2.49 0.41 3.59
C ILE A 146 2.73 -0.92 4.29
N LEU A 147 2.04 -1.13 5.41
CA LEU A 147 2.09 -2.38 6.14
C LEU A 147 1.27 -3.45 5.43
N TRP A 148 1.67 -4.71 5.55
CA TRP A 148 0.90 -5.85 5.09
C TRP A 148 0.85 -6.92 6.17
N GLU A 149 -0.37 -7.29 6.57
CA GLU A 149 -0.65 -8.34 7.52
C GLU A 149 -1.42 -9.48 6.85
N HIS A 150 -0.95 -10.69 7.03
CA HIS A 150 -1.62 -11.88 6.54
C HIS A 150 -2.21 -12.69 7.70
N MET A 151 -3.53 -12.81 7.71
CA MET A 151 -4.26 -13.52 8.77
C MET A 151 -4.59 -14.96 8.31
N GLY A 152 -3.67 -15.89 8.57
CA GLY A 152 -3.73 -17.27 8.05
C GLY A 152 -4.64 -18.23 8.83
N LEU A 153 -5.00 -17.92 10.09
CA LEU A 153 -5.72 -18.86 10.98
C LEU A 153 -7.07 -18.29 11.45
N MET A 154 -7.84 -17.64 10.54
CA MET A 154 -9.10 -16.99 10.91
C MET A 154 -10.21 -17.95 11.36
N ALA A 155 -10.03 -19.26 11.17
CA ALA A 155 -10.92 -20.28 11.72
C ALA A 155 -10.70 -20.56 13.23
N ASP A 156 -9.55 -20.16 13.80
CA ASP A 156 -9.27 -20.26 15.24
C ASP A 156 -9.80 -19.03 15.98
N PRO A 157 -10.79 -19.17 16.91
CA PRO A 157 -11.37 -18.04 17.63
C PRO A 157 -10.36 -17.28 18.50
N ALA A 158 -9.35 -17.96 19.07
CA ALA A 158 -8.33 -17.33 19.90
C ALA A 158 -7.36 -16.48 19.04
N TYR A 159 -6.99 -17.00 17.87
CA TYR A 159 -6.20 -16.26 16.89
C TYR A 159 -6.98 -15.05 16.36
N CYS A 160 -8.24 -15.26 15.96
CA CYS A 160 -9.12 -14.20 15.45
C CYS A 160 -9.23 -13.03 16.44
N LYS A 161 -9.44 -13.32 17.73
CA LYS A 161 -9.50 -12.29 18.78
C LYS A 161 -8.19 -11.49 18.89
N LYS A 162 -7.03 -12.14 18.78
CA LYS A 162 -5.72 -11.46 18.81
C LYS A 162 -5.53 -10.60 17.56
N ALA A 163 -5.89 -11.12 16.39
CA ALA A 163 -5.79 -10.41 15.12
C ALA A 163 -6.64 -9.14 15.11
N LEU A 164 -7.92 -9.24 15.55
CA LEU A 164 -8.81 -8.08 15.66
C LEU A 164 -8.29 -7.03 16.65
N LYS A 165 -7.72 -7.45 17.78
CA LYS A 165 -7.11 -6.51 18.73
C LYS A 165 -5.89 -5.79 18.12
N LYS A 166 -5.06 -6.50 17.34
CA LYS A 166 -3.92 -5.91 16.64
C LYS A 166 -4.39 -4.91 15.58
N GLU A 167 -5.43 -5.27 14.81
CA GLU A 167 -6.06 -4.37 13.81
C GLU A 167 -6.62 -3.10 14.49
N GLU A 168 -7.35 -3.24 15.60
CA GLU A 168 -7.84 -2.09 16.37
C GLU A 168 -6.70 -1.17 16.83
N MET A 169 -5.56 -1.72 17.23
CA MET A 169 -4.40 -0.94 17.65
C MET A 169 -3.74 -0.21 16.49
N TYR A 170 -3.67 -0.82 15.29
CA TYR A 170 -3.22 -0.10 14.09
C TYR A 170 -4.12 1.10 13.80
N ILE A 171 -5.45 0.92 13.83
CA ILE A 171 -6.42 2.00 13.60
C ILE A 171 -6.25 3.12 14.63
N LYS A 172 -6.13 2.79 15.93
CA LYS A 172 -5.89 3.77 17.02
C LYS A 172 -4.56 4.54 16.85
N ASN A 173 -3.59 3.94 16.17
CA ASN A 173 -2.32 4.59 15.86
C ASN A 173 -2.31 5.32 14.50
N GLY A 174 -3.48 5.48 13.86
CA GLY A 174 -3.65 6.27 12.65
C GLY A 174 -3.47 5.52 11.34
N TYR A 175 -3.25 4.21 11.36
CA TYR A 175 -3.16 3.42 10.14
C TYR A 175 -4.55 3.18 9.55
N ARG A 176 -4.76 3.53 8.29
CA ARG A 176 -6.02 3.38 7.56
C ARG A 176 -5.98 2.09 6.74
N THR A 177 -6.94 1.20 6.98
CA THR A 177 -7.09 -0.05 6.22
C THR A 177 -7.26 0.24 4.72
N GLY A 178 -6.50 -0.46 3.89
CA GLY A 178 -6.49 -0.29 2.43
C GLY A 178 -5.67 0.90 1.92
N ILE A 179 -5.09 1.73 2.81
CA ILE A 179 -4.28 2.90 2.44
C ILE A 179 -2.88 2.84 3.08
N ASP A 180 -2.83 2.60 4.39
CA ASP A 180 -1.60 2.56 5.18
C ASP A 180 -1.27 1.13 5.61
N ILE A 181 -2.27 0.24 5.60
CA ILE A 181 -2.13 -1.17 5.92
C ILE A 181 -3.05 -2.03 5.06
N ILE A 182 -2.52 -3.12 4.53
CA ILE A 182 -3.22 -4.14 3.75
C ILE A 182 -3.44 -5.36 4.64
N TYR A 183 -4.65 -5.92 4.61
CA TYR A 183 -4.96 -7.19 5.25
C TYR A 183 -5.33 -8.24 4.21
N THR A 184 -4.66 -9.39 4.27
CA THR A 184 -5.07 -10.59 3.55
C THR A 184 -5.47 -11.67 4.56
N ARG A 185 -6.44 -12.50 4.21
CA ARG A 185 -7.02 -13.48 5.14
C ARG A 185 -7.14 -14.84 4.46
N GLU A 186 -6.97 -15.88 5.27
CA GLU A 186 -7.24 -17.26 4.88
C GLU A 186 -8.16 -17.95 5.91
N SER A 187 -8.90 -18.93 5.44
CA SER A 187 -9.73 -19.81 6.28
C SER A 187 -9.52 -21.25 5.82
N THR A 188 -10.19 -22.20 6.49
CA THR A 188 -10.19 -23.62 6.08
C THR A 188 -10.68 -23.82 4.63
N ASP A 189 -11.59 -22.96 4.17
CA ASP A 189 -12.26 -23.09 2.87
C ASP A 189 -11.72 -22.12 1.81
N TYR A 190 -10.84 -21.21 2.21
CA TYR A 190 -10.28 -20.18 1.33
C TYR A 190 -8.79 -19.99 1.57
N THR A 191 -8.00 -20.37 0.59
CA THR A 191 -6.54 -20.16 0.54
C THR A 191 -6.21 -19.01 -0.41
N ILE A 192 -5.27 -18.16 -0.01
CA ILE A 192 -4.86 -17.04 -0.86
C ILE A 192 -4.12 -17.54 -2.10
N SER A 193 -4.46 -16.97 -3.25
CA SER A 193 -3.79 -17.30 -4.52
C SER A 193 -2.86 -16.18 -4.97
N THR A 194 -1.81 -16.54 -5.69
CA THR A 194 -0.88 -15.58 -6.33
C THR A 194 -1.62 -14.53 -7.16
N LYS A 195 -2.69 -14.92 -7.88
CA LYS A 195 -3.49 -13.97 -8.69
C LYS A 195 -4.14 -12.87 -7.85
N VAL A 196 -4.62 -13.21 -6.65
CA VAL A 196 -5.22 -12.23 -5.73
C VAL A 196 -4.15 -11.29 -5.21
N ILE A 197 -2.99 -11.81 -4.81
CA ILE A 197 -1.85 -11.01 -4.34
C ILE A 197 -1.36 -10.08 -5.44
N ASP A 198 -1.14 -10.57 -6.65
CA ASP A 198 -0.67 -9.77 -7.78
C ASP A 198 -1.65 -8.63 -8.12
N ARG A 199 -2.96 -8.87 -7.97
CA ARG A 199 -3.97 -7.82 -8.15
C ARG A 199 -3.87 -6.76 -7.06
N ILE A 200 -3.79 -7.17 -5.78
CA ILE A 200 -3.62 -6.23 -4.67
C ILE A 200 -2.37 -5.37 -4.87
N ILE A 201 -1.26 -5.96 -5.28
CA ILE A 201 -0.01 -5.24 -5.55
C ILE A 201 -0.22 -4.19 -6.65
N LYS A 202 -0.84 -4.56 -7.78
CA LYS A 202 -1.10 -3.64 -8.90
C LYS A 202 -2.06 -2.50 -8.55
N ASP A 203 -3.03 -2.78 -7.67
CA ASP A 203 -4.02 -1.78 -7.26
C ASP A 203 -3.45 -0.81 -6.18
N THR A 204 -2.35 -1.21 -5.51
CA THR A 204 -1.79 -0.45 -4.37
C THR A 204 -0.53 0.34 -4.73
N PHE A 205 0.39 -0.27 -5.50
CA PHE A 205 1.74 0.23 -5.79
C PHE A 205 1.92 0.66 -7.23
#